data_18ef256a22942984ad2f79d61ed9cb5f
#
_entry.id   18ef256a22942984ad2f79d61ed9cb5f
#
_cell.length_a   1.000
_cell.length_b   1.000
_cell.length_c   1.000
_cell.angle_alpha   90.00
_cell.angle_beta   90.00
_cell.angle_gamma   90.00
#
_symmetry.space_group_name_H-M   'P 1'
#
loop_
_entity.id
_entity.type
_entity.pdbx_description
1 polymer ?
#
loop_
_entity_poly.entity_id
_entity_poly.type
_entity_poly.pdbx_seq_one_letter_code
_entity_poly.pdbx_strand_id
1 'polypeptide(L)'
;MARDFKEDFFRLDGAWASFELMSIRRRDDYLKPFRVLRCKIDDQVDFQAPETLRSATEATVLIEIFGEEELVAASGRGPVQAVDNAMRKILEKHYPQLSEVGLEEFDVRLLHHGGIIGDDEDKGAGALVRVLAIFSDGTDRWGTVGVAADILQASVECIIDGLEWKLRGEHKH
;
A
#
# COMPACT_ATOMS: atom_id res chain seq x y z
N MET A 1 17.03 7.95 -20.05
CA MET A 1 15.62 8.07 -19.68
C MET A 1 15.22 6.72 -19.11
N ALA A 2 15.26 6.55 -17.80
CA ALA A 2 14.76 5.33 -17.17
C ALA A 2 13.25 5.29 -17.41
N ARG A 3 12.77 4.30 -18.18
CA ARG A 3 11.36 3.99 -18.28
C ARG A 3 10.89 3.70 -16.87
N ASP A 4 9.91 4.41 -16.42
CA ASP A 4 9.29 4.14 -15.11
C ASP A 4 8.50 2.83 -15.27
N PHE A 5 9.12 1.72 -14.83
CA PHE A 5 8.52 0.39 -14.88
C PHE A 5 7.12 0.34 -14.24
N LYS A 6 6.85 1.25 -13.34
CA LYS A 6 5.53 1.43 -12.74
C LYS A 6 4.47 1.77 -13.81
N GLU A 7 4.76 2.64 -14.78
CA GLU A 7 3.80 3.05 -15.81
C GLU A 7 3.33 1.90 -16.73
N ASP A 8 4.24 1.00 -17.08
CA ASP A 8 3.90 -0.13 -17.98
C ASP A 8 3.00 -1.17 -17.28
N PHE A 9 3.11 -1.31 -15.94
CA PHE A 9 2.31 -2.23 -15.15
C PHE A 9 0.89 -1.74 -14.85
N PHE A 10 0.69 -0.43 -14.70
CA PHE A 10 -0.62 0.15 -14.41
C PHE A 10 -1.64 -0.04 -15.54
N ARG A 11 -1.17 -0.06 -16.77
CA ARG A 11 -2.03 -0.16 -17.95
C ARG A 11 -2.63 -1.55 -18.16
N LEU A 12 -2.00 -2.59 -17.64
CA LEU A 12 -2.33 -3.98 -17.96
C LEU A 12 -3.21 -4.68 -16.93
N ASP A 13 -3.35 -4.16 -15.69
CA ASP A 13 -3.92 -4.93 -14.58
C ASP A 13 -4.97 -4.20 -13.71
N GLY A 14 -5.59 -3.15 -14.22
CA GLY A 14 -6.69 -2.50 -13.47
C GLY A 14 -6.27 -1.62 -12.30
N ALA A 15 -4.98 -1.34 -12.12
CA ALA A 15 -4.45 -0.46 -11.06
C ALA A 15 -4.49 1.03 -11.45
N TRP A 16 -5.55 1.45 -12.11
CA TRP A 16 -5.70 2.79 -12.68
C TRP A 16 -5.69 3.90 -11.62
N ALA A 17 -6.11 3.61 -10.38
CA ALA A 17 -6.12 4.59 -9.31
C ALA A 17 -4.70 5.04 -8.93
N SER A 18 -3.74 4.12 -8.80
CA SER A 18 -2.33 4.50 -8.57
C SER A 18 -1.74 5.29 -9.74
N PHE A 19 -2.10 4.95 -10.98
CA PHE A 19 -1.67 5.71 -12.14
C PHE A 19 -2.18 7.15 -12.15
N GLU A 20 -3.48 7.33 -11.88
CA GLU A 20 -4.04 8.68 -11.78
C GLU A 20 -3.48 9.47 -10.61
N LEU A 21 -3.26 8.82 -9.44
CA LEU A 21 -2.60 9.46 -8.31
C LEU A 21 -1.19 9.96 -8.65
N MET A 22 -0.41 9.20 -9.43
CA MET A 22 0.90 9.67 -9.91
C MET A 22 0.78 10.96 -10.73
N SER A 23 -0.25 11.08 -11.56
CA SER A 23 -0.52 12.28 -12.36
C SER A 23 -1.01 13.43 -11.51
N ILE A 24 -1.91 13.17 -10.57
CA ILE A 24 -2.46 14.16 -9.64
C ILE A 24 -1.38 14.71 -8.71
N ARG A 25 -0.50 13.85 -8.18
CA ARG A 25 0.61 14.22 -7.29
C ARG A 25 1.68 15.12 -7.94
N ARG A 26 1.72 15.19 -9.28
CA ARG A 26 2.60 16.09 -10.05
C ARG A 26 2.03 17.50 -10.22
N ARG A 27 0.79 17.73 -9.84
CA ARG A 27 0.12 19.03 -9.96
C ARG A 27 0.52 19.90 -8.79
N ASP A 28 0.82 21.17 -9.05
CA ASP A 28 1.23 22.15 -8.04
C ASP A 28 0.12 22.47 -7.03
N ASP A 29 -1.14 22.25 -7.41
CA ASP A 29 -2.32 22.51 -6.60
C ASP A 29 -2.79 21.29 -5.77
N TYR A 30 -2.12 20.14 -5.91
CA TYR A 30 -2.51 18.95 -5.17
C TYR A 30 -1.86 18.89 -3.79
N LEU A 31 -2.70 18.88 -2.78
CA LEU A 31 -2.29 18.66 -1.40
C LEU A 31 -2.59 17.20 -1.01
N LYS A 32 -1.57 16.47 -0.59
CA LYS A 32 -1.78 15.13 -0.06
C LYS A 32 -2.59 15.19 1.23
N PRO A 33 -3.65 14.36 1.37
CA PRO A 33 -4.45 14.33 2.59
C PRO A 33 -3.65 13.87 3.82
N PHE A 34 -2.65 13.04 3.61
CA PHE A 34 -1.74 12.56 4.64
C PHE A 34 -0.41 12.10 4.03
N ARG A 35 0.63 11.95 4.86
CA ARG A 35 1.91 11.35 4.47
C ARG A 35 2.34 10.32 5.49
N VAL A 36 2.63 9.10 5.06
CA VAL A 36 3.26 8.09 5.91
C VAL A 36 4.76 8.38 5.94
N LEU A 37 5.28 8.74 7.12
CA LEU A 37 6.68 9.10 7.32
C LEU A 37 7.52 7.88 7.68
N ARG A 38 6.94 6.94 8.44
CA ARG A 38 7.61 5.70 8.86
C ARG A 38 6.58 4.61 9.15
N CYS A 39 6.92 3.40 8.74
CA CYS A 39 6.18 2.20 9.11
C CYS A 39 7.17 1.17 9.66
N LYS A 40 6.88 0.65 10.86
CA LYS A 40 7.60 -0.48 11.45
C LYS A 40 6.60 -1.62 11.61
N ILE A 41 7.01 -2.82 11.22
CA ILE A 41 6.21 -4.02 11.34
C ILE A 41 7.02 -5.03 12.17
N ASP A 42 6.39 -5.57 13.20
CA ASP A 42 6.91 -6.67 14.02
C ASP A 42 5.99 -7.87 13.81
N ASP A 43 6.52 -8.88 13.12
CA ASP A 43 5.78 -10.07 12.73
C ASP A 43 6.38 -11.30 13.40
N GLN A 44 5.55 -12.03 14.15
CA GLN A 44 5.95 -13.23 14.85
C GLN A 44 5.08 -14.41 14.39
N VAL A 45 5.74 -15.53 14.08
CA VAL A 45 5.06 -16.78 13.73
C VAL A 45 5.46 -17.86 14.71
N ASP A 46 4.53 -18.31 15.55
CA ASP A 46 4.71 -19.42 16.48
C ASP A 46 4.19 -20.72 15.87
N PHE A 47 5.09 -21.55 15.37
CA PHE A 47 4.75 -22.85 14.77
C PHE A 47 4.26 -23.90 15.80
N GLN A 48 4.38 -23.63 17.11
CA GLN A 48 3.86 -24.48 18.17
C GLN A 48 2.43 -24.10 18.58
N ALA A 49 1.98 -22.89 18.24
CA ALA A 49 0.65 -22.43 18.53
C ALA A 49 -0.41 -23.08 17.59
N PRO A 50 -1.68 -23.18 18.03
CA PRO A 50 -2.80 -23.50 17.14
C PRO A 50 -2.83 -22.59 15.93
N GLU A 51 -3.27 -23.08 14.79
CA GLU A 51 -3.24 -22.36 13.50
C GLU A 51 -3.89 -20.97 13.59
N THR A 52 -4.98 -20.83 14.33
CA THR A 52 -5.72 -19.57 14.53
C THR A 52 -4.96 -18.52 15.34
N LEU A 53 -3.92 -18.91 16.09
CA LEU A 53 -3.10 -18.06 16.96
C LEU A 53 -1.63 -18.03 16.55
N ARG A 54 -1.30 -18.65 15.41
CA ARG A 54 0.08 -18.85 14.97
C ARG A 54 0.80 -17.58 14.57
N SER A 55 0.07 -16.59 14.07
CA SER A 55 0.65 -15.31 13.62
C SER A 55 0.15 -14.16 14.51
N ALA A 56 1.08 -13.38 15.00
CA ALA A 56 0.82 -12.14 15.72
C ALA A 56 1.68 -11.04 15.10
N THR A 57 1.03 -10.06 14.51
CA THR A 57 1.71 -8.94 13.87
C THR A 57 1.27 -7.64 14.51
N GLU A 58 2.24 -6.77 14.81
CA GLU A 58 2.00 -5.41 15.24
C GLU A 58 2.65 -4.44 14.24
N ALA A 59 1.93 -3.41 13.84
CA ALA A 59 2.46 -2.32 13.02
C ALA A 59 2.42 -1.01 13.80
N THR A 60 3.52 -0.26 13.75
CA THR A 60 3.62 1.11 14.27
C THR A 60 3.85 2.04 13.08
N VAL A 61 2.95 3.01 12.91
CA VAL A 61 2.98 3.94 11.78
C VAL A 61 3.05 5.37 12.29
N LEU A 62 4.00 6.16 11.72
CA LEU A 62 4.10 7.60 11.90
C LEU A 62 3.48 8.26 10.68
N ILE A 63 2.43 9.04 10.88
CA ILE A 63 1.67 9.72 9.83
C ILE A 63 1.66 11.21 10.09
N GLU A 64 1.87 12.01 9.05
CA GLU A 64 1.64 13.45 9.06
C GLU A 64 0.27 13.76 8.44
N ILE A 65 -0.55 14.52 9.16
CA ILE A 65 -1.88 15.00 8.73
C ILE A 65 -1.96 16.48 9.08
N PHE A 66 -2.27 17.34 8.12
CA PHE A 66 -2.36 18.81 8.31
C PHE A 66 -1.09 19.44 8.93
N GLY A 67 0.08 18.84 8.68
CA GLY A 67 1.36 19.31 9.23
C GLY A 67 1.66 18.83 10.65
N GLU A 68 0.81 18.03 11.26
CA GLU A 68 1.03 17.41 12.57
C GLU A 68 1.37 15.92 12.43
N GLU A 69 2.35 15.47 13.21
CA GLU A 69 2.77 14.07 13.22
C GLU A 69 2.05 13.28 14.32
N GLU A 70 1.43 12.18 13.94
CA GLU A 70 0.80 11.24 14.87
C GLU A 70 1.45 9.85 14.75
N LEU A 71 1.77 9.25 15.91
CA LEU A 71 2.28 7.88 16.02
C LEU A 71 1.19 6.95 16.51
N VAL A 72 0.97 5.84 15.80
CA VAL A 72 -0.05 4.85 16.16
C VAL A 72 0.49 3.44 16.01
N ALA A 73 0.01 2.55 16.89
CA ALA A 73 0.22 1.11 16.77
C ALA A 73 -1.12 0.38 16.69
N ALA A 74 -1.14 -0.70 15.94
CA ALA A 74 -2.25 -1.63 15.85
C ALA A 74 -1.76 -3.04 15.53
N SER A 75 -2.54 -4.03 15.96
CA SER A 75 -2.28 -5.45 15.67
C SER A 75 -3.17 -5.93 14.53
N GLY A 76 -2.74 -6.99 13.86
CA GLY A 76 -3.47 -7.69 12.81
C GLY A 76 -3.10 -9.17 12.76
N ARG A 77 -3.82 -9.96 11.96
CA ARG A 77 -3.49 -11.39 11.71
C ARG A 77 -2.25 -11.56 10.82
N GLY A 78 -1.80 -10.48 10.23
CA GLY A 78 -0.62 -10.43 9.39
C GLY A 78 -0.23 -8.98 9.08
N PRO A 79 0.93 -8.78 8.42
CA PRO A 79 1.53 -7.46 8.21
C PRO A 79 0.59 -6.46 7.53
N VAL A 80 -0.08 -6.86 6.46
CA VAL A 80 -0.97 -6.02 5.68
C VAL A 80 -2.14 -5.51 6.53
N GLN A 81 -2.79 -6.42 7.28
CA GLN A 81 -3.89 -6.05 8.14
C GLN A 81 -3.45 -5.17 9.32
N ALA A 82 -2.28 -5.44 9.90
CA ALA A 82 -1.76 -4.63 11.00
C ALA A 82 -1.49 -3.19 10.56
N VAL A 83 -0.90 -3.00 9.37
CA VAL A 83 -0.66 -1.66 8.79
C VAL A 83 -1.97 -0.97 8.44
N ASP A 84 -2.91 -1.64 7.77
CA ASP A 84 -4.21 -1.06 7.44
C ASP A 84 -4.96 -0.62 8.70
N ASN A 85 -5.00 -1.48 9.73
CA ASN A 85 -5.60 -1.15 11.03
C ASN A 85 -4.92 0.06 11.70
N ALA A 86 -3.59 0.13 11.67
CA ALA A 86 -2.85 1.26 12.25
C ALA A 86 -3.19 2.57 11.52
N MET A 87 -3.15 2.56 10.18
CA MET A 87 -3.47 3.74 9.38
C MET A 87 -4.91 4.20 9.60
N ARG A 88 -5.88 3.28 9.58
CA ARG A 88 -7.30 3.59 9.82
C ARG A 88 -7.54 4.18 11.20
N LYS A 89 -6.89 3.65 12.22
CA LYS A 89 -7.04 4.13 13.61
C LYS A 89 -6.76 5.63 13.78
N ILE A 90 -5.88 6.21 12.95
CA ILE A 90 -5.64 7.66 12.89
C ILE A 90 -6.52 8.31 11.83
N LEU A 91 -6.46 7.82 10.60
CA LEU A 91 -7.07 8.50 9.46
C LEU A 91 -8.59 8.63 9.58
N GLU A 92 -9.29 7.64 10.14
CA GLU A 92 -10.75 7.70 10.31
C GLU A 92 -11.21 8.77 11.31
N LYS A 93 -10.34 9.22 12.22
CA LYS A 93 -10.65 10.35 13.11
C LYS A 93 -10.73 11.66 12.34
N HIS A 94 -9.86 11.83 11.32
CA HIS A 94 -9.79 13.02 10.49
C HIS A 94 -10.66 12.90 9.25
N TYR A 95 -10.86 11.68 8.75
CA TYR A 95 -11.59 11.34 7.53
C TYR A 95 -12.57 10.18 7.77
N PRO A 96 -13.73 10.45 8.41
CA PRO A 96 -14.69 9.39 8.78
C PRO A 96 -15.17 8.53 7.60
N GLN A 97 -15.19 9.07 6.38
CA GLN A 97 -15.58 8.35 5.16
C GLN A 97 -14.66 7.15 4.82
N LEU A 98 -13.46 7.08 5.41
CA LEU A 98 -12.59 5.92 5.23
C LEU A 98 -13.13 4.65 5.92
N SER A 99 -14.04 4.79 6.88
CA SER A 99 -14.69 3.64 7.52
C SER A 99 -15.54 2.80 6.55
N GLU A 100 -15.95 3.38 5.42
CA GLU A 100 -16.70 2.71 4.36
C GLU A 100 -15.79 1.93 3.39
N VAL A 101 -14.48 2.23 3.40
CA VAL A 101 -13.52 1.62 2.47
C VAL A 101 -13.08 0.25 2.96
N GLY A 102 -13.32 -0.79 2.16
CA GLY A 102 -12.86 -2.16 2.39
C GLY A 102 -11.78 -2.57 1.39
N LEU A 103 -10.85 -3.41 1.82
CA LEU A 103 -9.94 -4.14 0.94
C LEU A 103 -10.64 -5.44 0.50
N GLU A 104 -10.93 -5.58 -0.80
CA GLU A 104 -11.64 -6.74 -1.35
C GLU A 104 -10.71 -7.82 -1.89
N GLU A 105 -9.65 -7.41 -2.59
CA GLU A 105 -8.70 -8.33 -3.21
C GLU A 105 -7.27 -7.88 -2.92
N PHE A 106 -6.39 -8.86 -2.75
CA PHE A 106 -4.97 -8.63 -2.54
C PHE A 106 -4.17 -9.72 -3.23
N ASP A 107 -3.42 -9.35 -4.28
CA ASP A 107 -2.63 -10.28 -5.09
C ASP A 107 -1.16 -9.90 -5.09
N VAL A 108 -0.29 -10.88 -4.93
CA VAL A 108 1.16 -10.69 -4.87
C VAL A 108 1.82 -11.52 -5.97
N ARG A 109 2.64 -10.87 -6.79
CA ARG A 109 3.40 -11.53 -7.85
C ARG A 109 4.86 -11.13 -7.82
N LEU A 110 5.72 -12.11 -8.03
CA LEU A 110 7.12 -11.88 -8.34
C LEU A 110 7.26 -11.45 -9.80
N LEU A 111 7.95 -10.34 -10.00
CA LEU A 111 8.34 -9.89 -11.33
C LEU A 111 9.73 -10.45 -11.64
N HIS A 112 9.76 -11.43 -12.51
CA HIS A 112 11.02 -11.88 -13.05
C HIS A 112 11.50 -10.84 -14.07
N HIS A 113 12.73 -10.43 -14.02
CA HIS A 113 13.39 -9.73 -15.12
C HIS A 113 13.52 -10.71 -16.29
N GLY A 114 12.40 -10.98 -16.95
CA GLY A 114 12.33 -11.72 -18.18
C GLY A 114 12.46 -10.78 -19.35
N GLY A 115 13.68 -10.54 -19.77
CA GLY A 115 13.82 -9.76 -20.95
C GLY A 115 15.26 -9.47 -21.30
N ILE A 116 15.80 -10.29 -22.18
CA ILE A 116 17.07 -10.24 -22.88
C ILE A 116 18.11 -11.16 -22.24
N ILE A 117 18.12 -12.34 -22.79
CA ILE A 117 19.18 -13.33 -22.94
C ILE A 117 20.54 -12.78 -22.47
N GLY A 118 21.08 -13.34 -21.37
CA GLY A 118 22.50 -13.35 -21.24
C GLY A 118 23.18 -13.25 -19.90
N ASP A 119 22.50 -13.17 -18.75
CA ASP A 119 23.27 -13.27 -17.51
C ASP A 119 22.55 -14.11 -16.44
N ASP A 120 23.06 -15.32 -16.27
CA ASP A 120 22.60 -16.33 -15.30
C ASP A 120 22.95 -15.99 -13.81
N GLU A 121 23.41 -14.77 -13.52
CA GLU A 121 23.96 -14.43 -12.19
C GLU A 121 22.98 -13.81 -11.21
N ASP A 122 21.77 -13.38 -11.64
CA ASP A 122 20.78 -12.74 -10.76
C ASP A 122 19.60 -13.67 -10.38
N LYS A 123 19.87 -14.94 -10.11
CA LYS A 123 18.84 -15.85 -9.58
C LYS A 123 18.61 -15.56 -8.10
N GLY A 124 17.76 -14.58 -7.79
CA GLY A 124 17.18 -14.40 -6.48
C GLY A 124 17.36 -13.07 -5.76
N ALA A 125 18.35 -12.25 -6.09
CA ALA A 125 18.66 -11.02 -5.32
C ALA A 125 18.05 -9.73 -5.89
N GLY A 126 17.46 -9.78 -7.09
CA GLY A 126 16.92 -8.59 -7.78
C GLY A 126 15.46 -8.69 -8.17
N ALA A 127 14.72 -9.70 -7.73
CA ALA A 127 13.32 -9.86 -8.08
C ALA A 127 12.47 -8.76 -7.42
N LEU A 128 11.75 -7.99 -8.22
CA LEU A 128 10.75 -7.05 -7.72
C LEU A 128 9.47 -7.83 -7.38
N VAL A 129 8.80 -7.38 -6.33
CA VAL A 129 7.47 -7.85 -5.96
C VAL A 129 6.46 -6.81 -6.40
N ARG A 130 5.42 -7.25 -7.09
CA ARG A 130 4.24 -6.46 -7.39
C ARG A 130 3.10 -6.89 -6.48
N VAL A 131 2.49 -5.93 -5.83
CA VAL A 131 1.26 -6.10 -5.05
C VAL A 131 0.15 -5.33 -5.75
N LEU A 132 -0.97 -6.01 -6.02
CA LEU A 132 -2.21 -5.40 -6.49
C LEU A 132 -3.23 -5.47 -5.37
N ALA A 133 -3.87 -4.34 -5.06
CA ALA A 133 -4.94 -4.28 -4.09
C ALA A 133 -6.20 -3.66 -4.72
N ILE A 134 -7.35 -4.26 -4.47
CA ILE A 134 -8.65 -3.74 -4.90
C ILE A 134 -9.43 -3.29 -3.67
N PHE A 135 -9.84 -2.05 -3.70
CA PHE A 135 -10.66 -1.41 -2.65
C PHE A 135 -12.06 -1.11 -3.16
N SER A 136 -13.02 -1.04 -2.23
CA SER A 136 -14.39 -0.61 -2.50
C SER A 136 -14.95 0.14 -1.30
N ASP A 137 -15.82 1.13 -1.56
CA ASP A 137 -16.61 1.82 -0.55
C ASP A 137 -18.10 1.47 -0.63
N GLY A 138 -18.41 0.39 -1.34
CA GLY A 138 -19.79 -0.04 -1.60
C GLY A 138 -20.47 0.66 -2.79
N THR A 139 -19.92 1.78 -3.27
CA THR A 139 -20.39 2.51 -4.46
C THR A 139 -19.37 2.41 -5.59
N ASP A 140 -18.13 2.73 -5.29
CA ASP A 140 -17.01 2.71 -6.22
C ASP A 140 -16.03 1.58 -5.87
N ARG A 141 -15.32 1.11 -6.90
CA ARG A 141 -14.27 0.10 -6.78
C ARG A 141 -13.03 0.56 -7.52
N TRP A 142 -11.87 0.49 -6.89
CA TRP A 142 -10.61 0.94 -7.48
C TRP A 142 -9.43 0.05 -7.15
N GLY A 143 -8.49 -0.04 -8.11
CA GLY A 143 -7.28 -0.83 -7.98
C GLY A 143 -6.05 0.03 -7.78
N THR A 144 -5.16 -0.42 -6.90
CA THR A 144 -3.86 0.20 -6.65
C THR A 144 -2.74 -0.82 -6.75
N VAL A 145 -1.53 -0.36 -6.99
CA VAL A 145 -0.35 -1.21 -7.13
C VAL A 145 0.85 -0.64 -6.39
N GLY A 146 1.57 -1.50 -5.72
CA GLY A 146 2.91 -1.24 -5.20
C GLY A 146 3.94 -2.13 -5.89
N VAL A 147 5.13 -1.61 -6.17
CA VAL A 147 6.23 -2.36 -6.75
C VAL A 147 7.51 -2.02 -6.01
N ALA A 148 8.09 -3.02 -5.35
CA ALA A 148 9.31 -2.86 -4.58
C ALA A 148 10.11 -4.18 -4.54
N ALA A 149 11.36 -4.13 -4.08
CA ALA A 149 12.14 -5.33 -3.78
C ALA A 149 11.62 -6.05 -2.52
N ASP A 150 10.95 -5.33 -1.64
CA ASP A 150 10.37 -5.83 -0.40
C ASP A 150 8.85 -5.90 -0.49
N ILE A 151 8.27 -7.06 -0.14
CA ILE A 151 6.82 -7.29 -0.20
C ILE A 151 6.04 -6.38 0.77
N LEU A 152 6.61 -6.07 1.94
CA LEU A 152 5.95 -5.21 2.91
C LEU A 152 5.91 -3.77 2.41
N GLN A 153 7.02 -3.29 1.82
CA GLN A 153 7.04 -1.97 1.18
C GLN A 153 6.01 -1.87 0.07
N ALA A 154 5.97 -2.84 -0.86
CA ALA A 154 5.00 -2.86 -1.96
C ALA A 154 3.54 -2.88 -1.44
N SER A 155 3.29 -3.64 -0.36
CA SER A 155 1.97 -3.72 0.27
C SER A 155 1.55 -2.41 0.92
N VAL A 156 2.46 -1.76 1.66
CA VAL A 156 2.20 -0.47 2.30
C VAL A 156 1.92 0.62 1.26
N GLU A 157 2.69 0.66 0.17
CA GLU A 157 2.44 1.59 -0.95
C GLU A 157 1.05 1.40 -1.56
N CYS A 158 0.60 0.15 -1.74
CA CYS A 158 -0.74 -0.16 -2.21
C CYS A 158 -1.84 0.39 -1.28
N ILE A 159 -1.67 0.17 0.04
CA ILE A 159 -2.63 0.63 1.05
C ILE A 159 -2.69 2.17 1.07
N ILE A 160 -1.53 2.83 1.06
CA ILE A 160 -1.45 4.30 1.01
C ILE A 160 -2.21 4.83 -0.20
N ASP A 161 -1.94 4.30 -1.39
CA ASP A 161 -2.61 4.72 -2.62
C ASP A 161 -4.12 4.47 -2.55
N GLY A 162 -4.56 3.33 -1.96
CA GLY A 162 -5.97 3.00 -1.82
C GLY A 162 -6.75 3.97 -0.95
N LEU A 163 -6.17 4.37 0.19
CA LEU A 163 -6.78 5.34 1.11
C LEU A 163 -6.70 6.77 0.56
N GLU A 164 -5.55 7.16 -0.02
CA GLU A 164 -5.37 8.47 -0.64
C GLU A 164 -6.32 8.67 -1.82
N TRP A 165 -6.59 7.63 -2.60
CA TRP A 165 -7.54 7.69 -3.71
C TRP A 165 -8.94 8.10 -3.25
N LYS A 166 -9.45 7.52 -2.17
CA LYS A 166 -10.74 7.92 -1.60
C LYS A 166 -10.76 9.38 -1.19
N LEU A 167 -9.64 9.91 -0.71
CA LEU A 167 -9.51 11.27 -0.16
C LEU A 167 -9.08 12.33 -1.17
N ARG A 168 -8.79 11.98 -2.42
CA ARG A 168 -8.21 12.88 -3.43
C ARG A 168 -9.00 14.15 -3.75
N GLY A 169 -10.25 14.20 -3.36
CA GLY A 169 -11.13 15.35 -3.59
C GLY A 169 -11.42 16.23 -2.38
N GLU A 170 -10.88 15.89 -1.21
CA GLU A 170 -11.24 16.50 0.08
C GLU A 170 -10.61 17.90 0.34
N HIS A 171 -9.63 18.32 -0.46
CA HIS A 171 -8.91 19.59 -0.26
C HIS A 171 -9.47 20.75 -1.09
N LYS A 172 -10.80 20.82 -1.22
CA LYS A 172 -11.46 22.02 -1.75
C LYS A 172 -12.01 22.87 -0.59
N HIS A 173 -11.10 23.42 0.21
CA HIS A 173 -11.44 24.55 1.08
C HIS A 173 -10.24 25.47 1.19
#